data_7a7013a051c7fc05663cd53d33bcdd84
#
_entry.id   7a7013a051c7fc05663cd53d33bcdd84
#
_cell.length_a   1.000
_cell.length_b   1.000
_cell.length_c   1.000
_cell.angle_alpha   90.00
_cell.angle_beta   90.00
_cell.angle_gamma   90.00
#
_symmetry.space_group_name_H-M   'P 1'
#
loop_
_entity.id
_entity.type
_entity.pdbx_description
1 polymer ?
#
loop_
_entity_poly.entity_id
_entity_poly.type
_entity_poly.pdbx_seq_one_letter_code
_entity_poly.pdbx_strand_id
1 'polypeptide(L)'
;AAVLKRIQEITGVMVVTDGLSGISMKVPKGYSCREVLSYAAQLHGCFAVCNRNGQIELHSYVDGGYTISTGRYWDSFEHNDYLFQVEKLTCYTGQDEEGKDVSVSSGDGPRAVIFSNPFMTQDTLDKVMDSLKGFSYMPGSLRMMGDPRLDPWDVLTVEDRKGGSYKVPLMKLEREYDGGFTDSVEAVGLSEDETNANWKGPTTKEMERYYAQLVMIDHAMINKLDVDTANLKFANIQNLNA
;
A
#
# COMPACT_ATOMS: atom_id res chain seq x y z
N ALA A 1 -15.81 -11.62 -2.79
CA ALA A 1 -15.72 -12.95 -2.15
C ALA A 1 -15.39 -14.08 -3.14
N ALA A 2 -16.13 -14.29 -4.25
CA ALA A 2 -15.91 -15.42 -5.18
C ALA A 2 -14.51 -15.45 -5.80
N VAL A 3 -13.98 -14.31 -6.23
CA VAL A 3 -12.64 -14.19 -6.83
C VAL A 3 -11.54 -14.55 -5.81
N LEU A 4 -11.66 -14.07 -4.59
CA LEU A 4 -10.70 -14.36 -3.52
C LEU A 4 -10.72 -15.84 -3.12
N LYS A 5 -11.90 -16.48 -3.09
CA LYS A 5 -12.00 -17.94 -2.92
C LYS A 5 -11.31 -18.70 -4.05
N ARG A 6 -11.45 -18.22 -5.29
CA ARG A 6 -10.76 -18.82 -6.43
C ARG A 6 -9.24 -18.69 -6.34
N ILE A 7 -8.73 -17.57 -5.83
CA ILE A 7 -7.31 -17.41 -5.53
C ILE A 7 -6.85 -18.45 -4.49
N GLN A 8 -7.61 -18.62 -3.42
CA GLN A 8 -7.34 -19.64 -2.40
C GLN A 8 -7.30 -21.07 -2.98
N GLU A 9 -8.25 -21.42 -3.85
CA GLU A 9 -8.27 -22.71 -4.51
C GLU A 9 -7.04 -22.96 -5.40
N ILE A 10 -6.57 -21.94 -6.10
CA ILE A 10 -5.43 -22.04 -7.02
C ILE A 10 -4.10 -22.07 -6.25
N THR A 11 -3.95 -21.25 -5.22
CA THR A 11 -2.68 -21.06 -4.52
C THR A 11 -2.54 -21.97 -3.30
N GLY A 12 -3.63 -22.51 -2.79
CA GLY A 12 -3.66 -23.25 -1.52
C GLY A 12 -3.50 -22.36 -0.28
N VAL A 13 -3.36 -21.04 -0.46
CA VAL A 13 -3.22 -20.07 0.64
C VAL A 13 -4.59 -19.58 1.05
N MET A 14 -4.90 -19.64 2.34
CA MET A 14 -6.16 -19.14 2.87
C MET A 14 -6.26 -17.63 2.70
N VAL A 15 -7.38 -17.14 2.16
CA VAL A 15 -7.68 -15.73 2.03
C VAL A 15 -8.88 -15.40 2.91
N VAL A 16 -8.67 -14.51 3.86
CA VAL A 16 -9.75 -14.01 4.74
C VAL A 16 -10.64 -13.08 3.94
N THR A 17 -11.94 -13.40 3.90
CA THR A 17 -12.91 -12.65 3.10
C THR A 17 -13.99 -11.97 3.93
N ASP A 18 -13.86 -12.01 5.25
CA ASP A 18 -14.81 -11.42 6.17
C ASP A 18 -14.87 -9.89 6.02
N GLY A 19 -16.08 -9.36 5.99
CA GLY A 19 -16.30 -7.93 5.79
C GLY A 19 -16.17 -7.42 4.35
N LEU A 20 -15.76 -8.27 3.40
CA LEU A 20 -15.62 -7.90 2.00
C LEU A 20 -16.91 -8.19 1.23
N SER A 21 -17.66 -7.17 0.90
CA SER A 21 -18.94 -7.29 0.20
C SER A 21 -19.15 -6.24 -0.89
N GLY A 22 -20.06 -6.54 -1.80
CA GLY A 22 -20.66 -5.55 -2.69
C GLY A 22 -19.91 -5.24 -3.98
N ILE A 23 -18.67 -5.69 -4.17
CA ILE A 23 -17.90 -5.42 -5.40
C ILE A 23 -17.91 -6.66 -6.30
N SER A 24 -18.36 -6.48 -7.53
CA SER A 24 -18.34 -7.51 -8.56
C SER A 24 -17.15 -7.29 -9.50
N MET A 25 -16.32 -8.30 -9.64
CA MET A 25 -15.15 -8.28 -10.52
C MET A 25 -15.19 -9.51 -11.43
N LYS A 26 -15.20 -9.30 -12.75
CA LYS A 26 -15.06 -10.37 -13.75
C LYS A 26 -13.65 -10.36 -14.27
N VAL A 27 -12.84 -11.29 -13.82
CA VAL A 27 -11.42 -11.37 -14.21
C VAL A 27 -11.28 -12.16 -15.50
N PRO A 28 -10.78 -11.56 -16.59
CA PRO A 28 -10.48 -12.30 -17.81
C PRO A 28 -9.24 -13.19 -17.60
N LYS A 29 -9.00 -14.09 -18.57
CA LYS A 29 -7.79 -14.92 -18.56
C LYS A 29 -6.56 -14.06 -18.78
N GLY A 30 -5.44 -14.44 -18.16
CA GLY A 30 -4.14 -13.80 -18.36
C GLY A 30 -3.59 -13.03 -17.17
N TYR A 31 -4.42 -12.74 -16.15
CA TYR A 31 -3.95 -12.13 -14.90
C TYR A 31 -3.41 -13.18 -13.92
N SER A 32 -2.33 -12.86 -13.26
CA SER A 32 -1.81 -13.66 -12.13
C SER A 32 -2.70 -13.49 -10.89
N CYS A 33 -2.66 -14.46 -9.97
CA CYS A 33 -3.39 -14.34 -8.69
C CYS A 33 -2.96 -13.10 -7.89
N ARG A 34 -1.70 -12.69 -7.98
CA ARG A 34 -1.18 -11.49 -7.32
C ARG A 34 -1.82 -10.22 -7.88
N GLU A 35 -1.85 -10.05 -9.19
CA GLU A 35 -2.48 -8.89 -9.83
C GLU A 35 -3.96 -8.80 -9.46
N VAL A 36 -4.66 -9.94 -9.52
CA VAL A 36 -6.08 -9.99 -9.16
C VAL A 36 -6.31 -9.63 -7.69
N LEU A 37 -5.44 -10.10 -6.79
CA LEU A 37 -5.49 -9.78 -5.37
C LEU A 37 -5.22 -8.29 -5.13
N SER A 38 -4.23 -7.74 -5.81
CA SER A 38 -3.91 -6.31 -5.78
C SER A 38 -5.09 -5.45 -6.25
N TYR A 39 -5.69 -5.79 -7.39
CA TYR A 39 -6.87 -5.10 -7.88
C TYR A 39 -8.06 -5.20 -6.91
N ALA A 40 -8.28 -6.39 -6.34
CA ALA A 40 -9.33 -6.57 -5.34
C ALA A 40 -9.11 -5.71 -4.10
N ALA A 41 -7.87 -5.62 -3.61
CA ALA A 41 -7.51 -4.77 -2.48
C ALA A 41 -7.77 -3.28 -2.77
N GLN A 42 -7.34 -2.80 -3.95
CA GLN A 42 -7.57 -1.41 -4.39
C GLN A 42 -9.06 -1.05 -4.46
N LEU A 43 -9.91 -1.96 -4.95
CA LEU A 43 -11.35 -1.74 -5.01
C LEU A 43 -11.99 -1.55 -3.61
N HIS A 44 -11.33 -2.05 -2.56
CA HIS A 44 -11.75 -1.89 -1.18
C HIS A 44 -11.00 -0.79 -0.42
N GLY A 45 -10.09 -0.05 -1.09
CA GLY A 45 -9.24 0.93 -0.43
C GLY A 45 -8.27 0.32 0.59
N CYS A 46 -7.88 -0.92 0.34
CA CYS A 46 -7.04 -1.74 1.21
C CYS A 46 -5.77 -2.19 0.48
N PHE A 47 -4.86 -2.76 1.24
CA PHE A 47 -3.72 -3.51 0.74
C PHE A 47 -3.77 -4.95 1.25
N ALA A 48 -3.17 -5.88 0.52
CA ALA A 48 -3.15 -7.28 0.88
C ALA A 48 -1.88 -7.62 1.68
N VAL A 49 -2.05 -8.27 2.81
CA VAL A 49 -0.96 -8.68 3.69
C VAL A 49 -1.07 -10.15 4.05
N CYS A 50 0.06 -10.75 4.40
CA CYS A 50 0.08 -12.07 5.02
C CYS A 50 0.09 -11.88 6.55
N ASN A 51 -0.93 -12.38 7.22
CA ASN A 51 -0.98 -12.33 8.68
C ASN A 51 -0.03 -13.35 9.32
N ARG A 52 0.08 -13.32 10.66
CA ARG A 52 0.96 -14.21 11.42
C ARG A 52 0.59 -15.70 11.33
N ASN A 53 -0.61 -16.01 10.87
CA ASN A 53 -1.10 -17.37 10.64
C ASN A 53 -0.83 -17.86 9.21
N GLY A 54 -0.15 -17.07 8.37
CA GLY A 54 0.10 -17.41 6.98
C GLY A 54 -1.12 -17.25 6.07
N GLN A 55 -2.12 -16.48 6.49
CA GLN A 55 -3.32 -16.20 5.73
C GLN A 55 -3.22 -14.83 5.05
N ILE A 56 -3.79 -14.68 3.88
CA ILE A 56 -3.89 -13.38 3.20
C ILE A 56 -5.11 -12.63 3.73
N GLU A 57 -4.91 -11.39 4.13
CA GLU A 57 -5.96 -10.46 4.59
C GLU A 57 -5.87 -9.15 3.83
N LEU A 58 -7.01 -8.45 3.71
CA LEU A 58 -7.05 -7.09 3.20
C LEU A 58 -7.16 -6.12 4.37
N HIS A 59 -6.19 -5.23 4.49
CA HIS A 59 -6.10 -4.25 5.56
C HIS A 59 -6.02 -2.82 5.03
N SER A 60 -6.55 -1.87 5.78
CA SER A 60 -6.21 -0.46 5.73
C SER A 60 -5.34 -0.11 6.94
N TYR A 61 -4.72 1.06 6.95
CA TYR A 61 -3.97 1.53 8.11
C TYR A 61 -4.90 1.75 9.31
N VAL A 62 -4.50 1.20 10.46
CA VAL A 62 -5.28 1.24 11.70
C VAL A 62 -4.44 1.83 12.82
N ASP A 63 -5.00 2.81 13.53
CA ASP A 63 -4.38 3.35 14.74
C ASP A 63 -4.57 2.36 15.90
N GLY A 64 -3.53 1.57 16.16
CA GLY A 64 -3.48 0.59 17.24
C GLY A 64 -3.22 1.20 18.61
N GLY A 65 -3.11 2.54 18.73
CA GLY A 65 -2.80 3.22 19.99
C GLY A 65 -1.35 3.08 20.45
N TYR A 66 -0.44 2.62 19.59
CA TYR A 66 0.98 2.48 19.93
C TYR A 66 1.65 3.86 19.93
N THR A 67 2.25 4.22 21.08
CA THR A 67 3.04 5.45 21.20
C THR A 67 4.52 5.14 21.36
N ILE A 68 5.33 5.76 20.53
CA ILE A 68 6.79 5.69 20.58
C ILE A 68 7.29 6.99 21.17
N SER A 69 7.69 6.92 22.44
CA SER A 69 8.29 8.05 23.14
C SER A 69 9.75 8.25 22.77
N THR A 70 10.28 9.45 23.04
CA THR A 70 11.65 9.87 22.69
C THR A 70 12.76 8.98 23.26
N GLY A 71 12.50 8.19 24.29
CA GLY A 71 13.46 7.23 24.86
C GLY A 71 13.46 5.85 24.19
N ARG A 72 12.58 5.60 23.21
CA ARG A 72 12.46 4.31 22.56
C ARG A 72 13.12 4.22 21.18
N TYR A 73 13.68 5.31 20.68
CA TYR A 73 14.41 5.32 19.41
C TYR A 73 15.81 5.95 19.61
N TRP A 74 16.75 5.54 18.77
CA TRP A 74 18.16 5.90 18.98
C TRP A 74 18.52 7.24 18.35
N ASP A 75 18.23 7.41 17.06
CA ASP A 75 18.52 8.61 16.32
C ASP A 75 17.41 9.66 16.47
N SER A 76 17.39 10.67 15.62
CA SER A 76 16.24 11.56 15.52
C SER A 76 15.13 10.91 14.68
N PHE A 77 13.89 11.27 14.94
CA PHE A 77 12.82 11.03 13.99
C PHE A 77 13.00 12.01 12.83
N GLU A 78 13.42 11.47 11.70
CA GLU A 78 13.56 12.24 10.47
C GLU A 78 12.21 12.30 9.78
N HIS A 79 11.65 13.49 9.64
CA HIS A 79 10.31 13.68 9.08
C HIS A 79 10.23 14.94 8.21
N ASN A 80 9.24 14.98 7.34
CA ASN A 80 8.91 16.15 6.55
C ASN A 80 8.39 17.30 7.44
N ASP A 81 8.31 18.51 6.90
CA ASP A 81 7.81 19.68 7.61
C ASP A 81 6.27 19.78 7.56
N TYR A 82 5.60 18.93 6.80
CA TYR A 82 4.14 18.96 6.65
C TYR A 82 3.52 17.56 6.68
N LEU A 83 2.26 17.51 7.10
CA LEU A 83 1.44 16.31 7.07
C LEU A 83 1.04 15.96 5.63
N PHE A 84 1.21 14.71 5.26
CA PHE A 84 0.68 14.20 4.00
C PHE A 84 -0.78 13.77 4.18
N GLN A 85 -1.61 14.17 3.23
CA GLN A 85 -3.01 13.76 3.10
C GLN A 85 -3.33 13.54 1.64
N VAL A 86 -4.02 12.46 1.31
CA VAL A 86 -4.51 12.21 -0.04
C VAL A 86 -5.68 13.13 -0.32
N GLU A 87 -5.58 13.98 -1.35
CA GLU A 87 -6.61 14.93 -1.75
C GLU A 87 -7.35 14.49 -3.01
N LYS A 88 -6.70 13.69 -3.84
CA LYS A 88 -7.25 13.21 -5.11
C LYS A 88 -6.79 11.80 -5.42
N LEU A 89 -7.70 11.00 -5.93
CA LEU A 89 -7.40 9.71 -6.55
C LEU A 89 -7.65 9.78 -8.05
N THR A 90 -6.74 9.23 -8.84
CA THR A 90 -6.92 9.05 -10.29
C THR A 90 -6.56 7.62 -10.65
N CYS A 91 -7.54 6.90 -11.19
CA CYS A 91 -7.36 5.51 -11.58
C CYS A 91 -7.49 5.34 -13.10
N TYR A 92 -6.45 4.80 -13.72
CA TYR A 92 -6.50 4.40 -15.13
C TYR A 92 -7.19 3.04 -15.25
N THR A 93 -8.27 2.98 -16.04
CA THR A 93 -9.11 1.79 -16.19
C THR A 93 -8.82 1.01 -17.47
N GLY A 94 -8.13 1.61 -18.43
CA GLY A 94 -7.79 0.99 -19.72
C GLY A 94 -7.54 2.03 -20.79
N GLN A 95 -7.70 1.62 -22.04
CA GLN A 95 -7.62 2.49 -23.21
C GLN A 95 -8.92 2.38 -24.01
N ASP A 96 -9.31 3.48 -24.67
CA ASP A 96 -10.43 3.50 -25.61
C ASP A 96 -10.04 2.89 -26.98
N GLU A 97 -10.99 2.89 -27.92
CA GLU A 97 -10.79 2.36 -29.28
C GLU A 97 -9.72 3.10 -30.09
N GLU A 98 -9.40 4.34 -29.68
CA GLU A 98 -8.38 5.20 -30.30
C GLU A 98 -7.01 5.04 -29.61
N GLY A 99 -6.91 4.22 -28.56
CA GLY A 99 -5.68 3.98 -27.79
C GLY A 99 -5.38 5.07 -26.75
N LYS A 100 -6.35 5.94 -26.43
CA LYS A 100 -6.22 6.97 -25.41
C LYS A 100 -6.56 6.39 -24.04
N ASP A 101 -5.77 6.75 -23.04
CA ASP A 101 -5.99 6.31 -21.65
C ASP A 101 -7.33 6.80 -21.11
N VAL A 102 -8.12 5.86 -20.60
CA VAL A 102 -9.37 6.11 -19.89
C VAL A 102 -9.11 6.10 -18.39
N SER A 103 -9.58 7.11 -17.67
CA SER A 103 -9.41 7.20 -16.23
C SER A 103 -10.66 7.72 -15.54
N VAL A 104 -10.79 7.35 -14.27
CA VAL A 104 -11.78 7.91 -13.33
C VAL A 104 -11.02 8.67 -12.23
N SER A 105 -11.61 9.73 -11.70
CA SER A 105 -10.98 10.56 -10.66
C SER A 105 -11.97 10.91 -9.57
N SER A 106 -11.49 11.00 -8.34
CA SER A 106 -12.27 11.42 -7.17
C SER A 106 -11.44 12.32 -6.27
N GLY A 107 -12.07 13.32 -5.68
CA GLY A 107 -11.39 14.38 -4.92
C GLY A 107 -10.83 15.49 -5.80
N ASP A 108 -10.32 16.54 -5.16
CA ASP A 108 -9.74 17.72 -5.81
C ASP A 108 -8.59 18.25 -4.95
N GLY A 109 -7.43 18.47 -5.58
CA GLY A 109 -6.23 18.96 -4.90
C GLY A 109 -4.94 18.54 -5.59
N PRO A 110 -3.81 19.14 -5.18
CA PRO A 110 -2.50 18.87 -5.77
C PRO A 110 -1.92 17.49 -5.37
N ARG A 111 -2.29 16.97 -4.19
CA ARG A 111 -1.77 15.70 -3.67
C ARG A 111 -2.58 14.53 -4.21
N ALA A 112 -2.27 14.18 -5.46
CA ALA A 112 -2.96 13.14 -6.19
C ALA A 112 -2.22 11.80 -6.11
N VAL A 113 -2.95 10.74 -5.81
CA VAL A 113 -2.48 9.36 -5.94
C VAL A 113 -3.00 8.82 -7.27
N ILE A 114 -2.07 8.32 -8.10
CA ILE A 114 -2.37 7.82 -9.46
C ILE A 114 -2.03 6.33 -9.52
N PHE A 115 -2.99 5.52 -9.95
CA PHE A 115 -2.83 4.07 -10.06
C PHE A 115 -3.62 3.51 -11.24
N SER A 116 -3.50 2.21 -11.49
CA SER A 116 -4.21 1.52 -12.58
C SER A 116 -5.00 0.35 -12.04
N ASN A 117 -6.28 0.26 -12.41
CA ASN A 117 -7.13 -0.86 -12.09
C ASN A 117 -8.26 -0.99 -13.13
N PRO A 118 -8.24 -2.04 -13.98
CA PRO A 118 -9.22 -2.19 -15.05
C PRO A 118 -10.65 -2.48 -14.55
N PHE A 119 -10.82 -2.73 -13.26
CA PHE A 119 -12.11 -3.03 -12.64
C PHE A 119 -12.67 -1.86 -11.83
N MET A 120 -11.96 -0.72 -11.77
CA MET A 120 -12.39 0.44 -11.01
C MET A 120 -13.55 1.15 -11.72
N THR A 121 -14.55 1.52 -10.95
CA THR A 121 -15.67 2.37 -11.40
C THR A 121 -15.65 3.68 -10.62
N GLN A 122 -16.31 4.72 -11.16
CA GLN A 122 -16.42 6.01 -10.46
C GLN A 122 -17.01 5.84 -9.05
N ASP A 123 -18.13 5.12 -8.92
CA ASP A 123 -18.79 4.88 -7.62
C ASP A 123 -17.89 4.16 -6.61
N THR A 124 -17.03 3.24 -7.09
CA THR A 124 -16.09 2.53 -6.24
C THR A 124 -14.93 3.45 -5.82
N LEU A 125 -14.42 4.23 -6.75
CA LEU A 125 -13.35 5.19 -6.47
C LEU A 125 -13.80 6.26 -5.48
N ASP A 126 -15.03 6.75 -5.60
CA ASP A 126 -15.60 7.72 -4.67
C ASP A 126 -15.70 7.15 -3.24
N LYS A 127 -16.09 5.90 -3.10
CA LYS A 127 -16.11 5.21 -1.79
C LYS A 127 -14.71 5.03 -1.21
N VAL A 128 -13.73 4.69 -2.04
CA VAL A 128 -12.33 4.59 -1.61
C VAL A 128 -11.82 5.96 -1.17
N MET A 129 -12.10 7.01 -1.94
CA MET A 129 -11.74 8.38 -1.56
C MET A 129 -12.40 8.80 -0.24
N ASP A 130 -13.67 8.47 -0.05
CA ASP A 130 -14.39 8.77 1.20
C ASP A 130 -13.77 8.04 2.41
N SER A 131 -13.27 6.82 2.22
CA SER A 131 -12.58 6.07 3.30
C SER A 131 -11.23 6.67 3.68
N LEU A 132 -10.58 7.40 2.77
CA LEU A 132 -9.29 8.08 2.99
C LEU A 132 -9.45 9.51 3.53
N LYS A 133 -10.67 10.05 3.53
CA LYS A 133 -10.94 11.38 4.10
C LYS A 133 -10.57 11.43 5.58
N GLY A 134 -9.73 12.40 5.91
CA GLY A 134 -9.25 12.58 7.28
C GLY A 134 -8.04 11.73 7.67
N PHE A 135 -7.60 10.79 6.83
CA PHE A 135 -6.35 10.10 7.05
C PHE A 135 -5.19 11.00 6.62
N SER A 136 -4.46 11.50 7.63
CA SER A 136 -3.25 12.30 7.44
C SER A 136 -2.15 11.75 8.31
N TYR A 137 -0.92 11.81 7.83
CA TYR A 137 0.24 11.30 8.55
C TYR A 137 1.49 12.14 8.27
N MET A 138 2.50 11.96 9.12
CA MET A 138 3.82 12.58 8.94
C MET A 138 4.71 11.59 8.18
N PRO A 139 5.12 11.91 6.94
CA PRO A 139 6.16 11.16 6.25
C PRO A 139 7.49 11.27 6.99
N GLY A 140 8.19 10.13 7.12
CA GLY A 140 9.46 10.14 7.82
C GLY A 140 9.98 8.75 8.10
N SER A 141 11.15 8.69 8.70
CA SER A 141 11.83 7.45 9.07
C SER A 141 12.32 7.46 10.51
N LEU A 142 12.34 6.28 11.11
CA LEU A 142 12.66 6.07 12.50
C LEU A 142 13.32 4.71 12.70
N ARG A 143 14.42 4.67 13.46
CA ARG A 143 15.01 3.45 13.97
C ARG A 143 14.79 3.35 15.47
N MET A 144 14.14 2.28 15.92
CA MET A 144 13.68 2.17 17.30
C MET A 144 13.92 0.77 17.90
N MET A 145 13.74 0.67 19.21
CA MET A 145 13.68 -0.63 19.88
C MET A 145 12.53 -1.44 19.28
N GLY A 146 12.81 -2.67 18.86
CA GLY A 146 11.84 -3.52 18.22
C GLY A 146 10.67 -3.86 19.13
N ASP A 147 9.48 -3.86 18.58
CA ASP A 147 8.26 -4.28 19.25
C ASP A 147 7.58 -5.39 18.42
N PRO A 148 7.60 -6.65 18.87
CA PRO A 148 7.06 -7.77 18.11
C PRO A 148 5.53 -7.73 17.96
N ARG A 149 4.85 -6.81 18.64
CA ARG A 149 3.41 -6.62 18.52
C ARG A 149 3.01 -5.84 17.27
N LEU A 150 3.93 -5.02 16.74
CA LEU A 150 3.67 -4.18 15.59
C LEU A 150 3.52 -5.00 14.32
N ASP A 151 2.55 -4.61 13.54
CA ASP A 151 2.25 -5.17 12.23
C ASP A 151 2.31 -4.08 11.13
N PRO A 152 2.57 -4.44 9.85
CA PRO A 152 2.75 -3.48 8.76
C PRO A 152 1.55 -2.58 8.43
N TRP A 153 0.44 -2.74 9.08
CA TRP A 153 -0.78 -1.91 8.94
C TRP A 153 -1.03 -0.98 10.12
N ASP A 154 -0.18 -1.03 11.16
CA ASP A 154 -0.33 -0.16 12.31
C ASP A 154 0.05 1.28 11.98
N VAL A 155 -0.61 2.22 12.66
CA VAL A 155 -0.24 3.62 12.69
C VAL A 155 0.31 3.95 14.06
N LEU A 156 1.57 4.35 14.11
CA LEU A 156 2.22 4.76 15.35
C LEU A 156 1.92 6.23 15.67
N THR A 157 1.92 6.55 16.95
CA THR A 157 2.10 7.91 17.42
C THR A 157 3.55 8.09 17.83
N VAL A 158 4.32 8.90 17.10
CA VAL A 158 5.74 9.15 17.39
C VAL A 158 5.88 10.51 18.06
N GLU A 159 6.49 10.53 19.23
CA GLU A 159 6.83 11.76 19.96
C GLU A 159 8.21 12.25 19.49
N ASP A 160 8.26 13.47 18.94
CA ASP A 160 9.50 14.11 18.56
C ASP A 160 10.21 14.74 19.77
N ARG A 161 11.54 14.80 19.75
CA ARG A 161 12.37 15.47 20.77
C ARG A 161 12.14 16.97 20.89
N LYS A 162 11.49 17.59 19.91
CA LYS A 162 11.09 19.00 19.92
C LYS A 162 9.69 19.22 20.53
N GLY A 163 9.02 18.16 21.01
CA GLY A 163 7.72 18.22 21.64
C GLY A 163 6.54 18.05 20.67
N GLY A 164 6.78 17.69 19.42
CA GLY A 164 5.76 17.31 18.46
C GLY A 164 5.27 15.88 18.71
N SER A 165 4.08 15.56 18.21
CA SER A 165 3.51 14.21 18.21
C SER A 165 2.81 13.97 16.88
N TYR A 166 3.21 12.90 16.19
CA TYR A 166 2.84 12.66 14.81
C TYR A 166 2.33 11.24 14.59
N LYS A 167 1.33 11.10 13.73
CA LYS A 167 0.89 9.79 13.24
C LYS A 167 1.79 9.34 12.10
N VAL A 168 2.31 8.12 12.22
CA VAL A 168 3.27 7.52 11.27
C VAL A 168 2.79 6.10 10.95
N PRO A 169 2.22 5.86 9.76
CA PRO A 169 1.83 4.52 9.35
C PRO A 169 3.07 3.67 9.05
N LEU A 170 3.02 2.39 9.39
CA LEU A 170 4.08 1.43 9.10
C LEU A 170 4.01 0.98 7.64
N MET A 171 4.42 1.86 6.70
CA MET A 171 4.45 1.53 5.28
C MET A 171 5.63 0.61 4.94
N LYS A 172 6.74 0.76 5.66
CA LYS A 172 7.88 -0.13 5.62
C LYS A 172 8.28 -0.46 7.04
N LEU A 173 8.46 -1.75 7.33
CA LEU A 173 8.91 -2.25 8.62
C LEU A 173 10.02 -3.29 8.38
N GLU A 174 11.24 -2.93 8.72
CA GLU A 174 12.40 -3.82 8.68
C GLU A 174 12.75 -4.23 10.11
N ARG A 175 12.93 -5.52 10.34
CA ARG A 175 13.25 -6.10 11.64
C ARG A 175 14.59 -6.76 11.63
N GLU A 176 15.43 -6.38 12.57
CA GLU A 176 16.78 -6.94 12.73
C GLU A 176 16.92 -7.60 14.09
N TYR A 177 17.55 -8.78 14.07
CA TYR A 177 17.99 -9.52 15.23
C TYR A 177 19.51 -9.69 15.16
N ASP A 178 20.24 -8.68 15.69
CA ASP A 178 21.70 -8.76 15.78
C ASP A 178 22.14 -8.17 17.13
N GLY A 179 22.26 -9.06 18.11
CA GLY A 179 22.59 -8.68 19.50
C GLY A 179 21.51 -7.87 20.21
N GLY A 180 20.37 -7.69 19.58
CA GLY A 180 19.19 -6.97 20.08
C GLY A 180 18.06 -7.07 19.08
N PHE A 181 16.89 -6.50 19.43
CA PHE A 181 15.74 -6.42 18.56
C PHE A 181 15.51 -4.97 18.15
N THR A 182 15.62 -4.70 16.86
CA THR A 182 15.50 -3.35 16.27
C THR A 182 14.44 -3.37 15.18
N ASP A 183 13.60 -2.34 15.18
CA ASP A 183 12.67 -2.05 14.09
C ASP A 183 13.09 -0.75 13.39
N SER A 184 13.21 -0.78 12.08
CA SER A 184 13.33 0.39 11.22
C SER A 184 12.01 0.61 10.51
N VAL A 185 11.46 1.80 10.67
CA VAL A 185 10.13 2.19 10.22
C VAL A 185 10.23 3.33 9.23
N GLU A 186 9.45 3.29 8.17
CA GLU A 186 9.37 4.37 7.19
C GLU A 186 7.90 4.60 6.78
N ALA A 187 7.52 5.87 6.74
CA ALA A 187 6.30 6.36 6.12
C ALA A 187 6.67 7.26 4.94
N VAL A 188 6.28 6.87 3.74
CA VAL A 188 6.62 7.58 2.51
C VAL A 188 5.62 8.70 2.25
N GLY A 189 6.10 9.81 1.68
CA GLY A 189 5.26 10.92 1.24
C GLY A 189 6.04 11.83 0.30
N LEU A 190 5.33 12.61 -0.51
CA LEU A 190 5.97 13.61 -1.38
C LEU A 190 6.49 14.77 -0.53
N SER A 191 7.64 15.32 -0.89
CA SER A 191 8.12 16.57 -0.29
C SER A 191 7.26 17.75 -0.78
N GLU A 192 7.24 18.86 -0.04
CA GLU A 192 6.49 20.06 -0.43
C GLU A 192 6.95 20.60 -1.78
N ASP A 193 8.23 20.52 -2.05
CA ASP A 193 8.83 20.94 -3.33
C ASP A 193 8.35 20.07 -4.50
N GLU A 194 8.12 18.78 -4.28
CA GLU A 194 7.61 17.85 -5.28
C GLU A 194 6.11 18.06 -5.56
N THR A 195 5.33 18.48 -4.58
CA THR A 195 3.90 18.81 -4.76
C THR A 195 3.69 20.12 -5.50
N ASN A 196 4.59 21.07 -5.38
CA ASN A 196 4.52 22.39 -6.03
C ASN A 196 5.09 22.39 -7.46
N ALA A 197 5.81 21.36 -7.87
CA ALA A 197 6.34 21.25 -9.23
C ALA A 197 5.22 20.96 -10.24
N ASN A 198 4.65 22.02 -10.82
CA ASN A 198 3.61 21.95 -11.85
C ASN A 198 4.09 21.35 -13.19
N TRP A 199 5.32 20.88 -13.27
CA TRP A 199 5.89 20.29 -14.47
C TRP A 199 6.08 18.79 -14.32
N LYS A 200 5.07 18.01 -14.74
CA LYS A 200 5.08 16.56 -14.63
C LYS A 200 5.64 15.92 -15.89
N GLY A 201 6.90 15.56 -15.86
CA GLY A 201 7.52 14.72 -16.87
C GLY A 201 7.08 13.25 -16.78
N PRO A 202 7.43 12.40 -17.77
CA PRO A 202 7.14 10.97 -17.74
C PRO A 202 7.65 10.27 -16.47
N THR A 203 8.80 10.66 -15.97
CA THR A 203 9.43 10.13 -14.76
C THR A 203 8.61 10.45 -13.50
N THR A 204 7.97 11.63 -13.44
CA THR A 204 7.12 12.01 -12.32
C THR A 204 5.85 11.16 -12.28
N LYS A 205 5.27 10.83 -13.45
CA LYS A 205 4.12 9.92 -13.54
C LYS A 205 4.48 8.49 -13.11
N GLU A 206 5.67 8.03 -13.41
CA GLU A 206 6.17 6.73 -12.95
C GLU A 206 6.42 6.74 -11.44
N MET A 207 6.99 7.81 -10.89
CA MET A 207 7.15 7.99 -9.44
C MET A 207 5.79 8.08 -8.72
N GLU A 208 4.84 8.84 -9.27
CA GLU A 208 3.48 8.91 -8.71
C GLU A 208 2.79 7.53 -8.74
N ARG A 209 2.97 6.74 -9.81
CA ARG A 209 2.52 5.34 -9.86
C ARG A 209 3.22 4.46 -8.83
N TYR A 210 4.51 4.67 -8.64
CA TYR A 210 5.30 3.96 -7.64
C TYR A 210 4.84 4.30 -6.22
N TYR A 211 4.62 5.58 -5.90
CA TYR A 211 4.07 6.02 -4.61
C TYR A 211 2.63 5.54 -4.39
N ALA A 212 1.80 5.54 -5.42
CA ALA A 212 0.45 4.98 -5.35
C ALA A 212 0.48 3.48 -5.02
N GLN A 213 1.39 2.76 -5.62
CA GLN A 213 1.64 1.35 -5.29
C GLN A 213 2.14 1.18 -3.87
N LEU A 214 3.05 2.02 -3.41
CA LEU A 214 3.58 2.02 -2.05
C LEU A 214 2.51 2.31 -0.98
N VAL A 215 1.69 3.31 -1.21
CA VAL A 215 0.69 3.77 -0.23
C VAL A 215 -0.53 2.83 -0.16
N MET A 216 -0.92 2.21 -1.27
CA MET A 216 -2.16 1.42 -1.35
C MET A 216 -1.95 -0.08 -1.50
N ILE A 217 -0.76 -0.57 -1.87
CA ILE A 217 -0.68 -1.93 -2.39
C ILE A 217 0.43 -2.78 -1.79
N ASP A 218 1.58 -2.28 -1.31
CA ASP A 218 2.67 -3.19 -1.59
C ASP A 218 3.79 -3.46 -0.61
N HIS A 219 3.91 -2.97 0.58
CA HIS A 219 5.12 -3.31 1.31
C HIS A 219 5.08 -4.56 2.21
N ALA A 220 3.92 -4.98 2.65
CA ALA A 220 3.84 -6.08 3.61
C ALA A 220 3.88 -7.49 3.00
N MET A 221 3.48 -7.63 1.77
CA MET A 221 3.42 -8.95 1.11
C MET A 221 4.73 -9.44 0.51
N ILE A 222 5.68 -8.55 0.32
CA ILE A 222 6.56 -8.72 -0.83
C ILE A 222 7.75 -9.59 -0.57
N ASN A 223 8.40 -9.43 0.55
CA ASN A 223 9.72 -10.02 0.66
C ASN A 223 9.72 -11.55 0.78
N LYS A 224 8.67 -12.16 1.26
CA LYS A 224 8.61 -13.62 1.43
C LYS A 224 7.86 -14.33 0.31
N LEU A 225 6.78 -13.73 -0.18
CA LEU A 225 6.04 -14.26 -1.33
C LEU A 225 6.74 -14.01 -2.67
N ASP A 226 7.54 -12.97 -2.78
CA ASP A 226 8.31 -12.71 -4.00
C ASP A 226 9.39 -13.74 -4.25
N VAL A 227 10.07 -14.21 -3.24
CA VAL A 227 11.09 -15.26 -3.43
C VAL A 227 10.45 -16.55 -3.95
N ASP A 228 9.34 -16.95 -3.38
CA ASP A 228 8.67 -18.19 -3.79
C ASP A 228 7.93 -18.03 -5.13
N THR A 229 7.35 -16.87 -5.38
CA THR A 229 6.64 -16.60 -6.63
C THR A 229 7.58 -16.28 -7.79
N ALA A 230 8.71 -15.64 -7.55
CA ALA A 230 9.74 -15.46 -8.54
C ALA A 230 10.32 -16.81 -8.99
N ASN A 231 10.54 -17.70 -8.07
CA ASN A 231 10.98 -19.07 -8.38
C ASN A 231 9.92 -19.84 -9.18
N LEU A 232 8.65 -19.68 -8.86
CA LEU A 232 7.55 -20.26 -9.62
C LEU A 232 7.39 -19.64 -11.01
N LYS A 233 7.58 -18.34 -11.16
CA LYS A 233 7.59 -17.69 -12.48
C LYS A 233 8.77 -18.16 -13.34
N PHE A 234 9.93 -18.29 -12.76
CA PHE A 234 11.10 -18.84 -13.46
C PHE A 234 10.87 -20.29 -13.90
N ALA A 235 10.32 -21.11 -13.05
CA ALA A 235 9.99 -22.50 -13.39
C ALA A 235 8.97 -22.58 -14.54
N ASN A 236 7.95 -21.72 -14.51
CA ASN A 236 6.94 -21.67 -15.57
C ASN A 236 7.46 -21.09 -16.89
N ILE A 237 8.36 -20.12 -16.86
CA ILE A 237 8.96 -19.54 -18.06
C ILE A 237 9.91 -20.56 -18.72
N GLN A 238 10.63 -21.32 -17.96
CA GLN A 238 11.50 -22.38 -18.51
C GLN A 238 10.70 -23.50 -19.16
N ASN A 239 9.51 -23.78 -18.67
CA ASN A 239 8.63 -24.80 -19.26
C ASN A 239 7.83 -24.31 -20.47
N LEU A 240 7.77 -22.99 -20.71
CA LEU A 240 7.13 -22.41 -21.88
C LEU A 240 8.06 -22.29 -23.09
N ASN A 241 9.36 -22.48 -22.90
CA ASN A 241 10.38 -22.41 -23.96
C ASN A 241 11.03 -23.78 -24.26
N ALA A 242 10.40 -24.86 -23.83
CA ALA A 242 10.81 -26.22 -24.15
C ALA A 242 9.85 -26.89 -25.13
#